data_4ac7e46b58c3fe7e571406a264212bce
#
_entry.id   4ac7e46b58c3fe7e571406a264212bce
#
_cell.length_a   1.000
_cell.length_b   1.000
_cell.length_c   1.000
_cell.angle_alpha   90.00
_cell.angle_beta   90.00
_cell.angle_gamma   90.00
#
_symmetry.space_group_name_H-M   'P 1'
#
loop_
_entity.id
_entity.type
_entity.pdbx_description
1 polymer ?
#
loop_
_entity_poly.entity_id
_entity_poly.type
_entity_poly.pdbx_seq_one_letter_code
_entity_poly.pdbx_strand_id
1 'polypeptide(L)'
;MNPRTAITLTGALGISFLALAVDIDISKLPPPSDKKDLTFEKDIKPLFDKSCVECHGAEKPKGKLRLDTLEATLKGGVDGKVLEPGKSANSFLVANIAFLGDEDDWMPPPKETKYPKLTPEQVGLVRAWIDQGAK
;
A
#
# COMPACT_ATOMS: atom_id res chain seq x y z
N MET A 1 -3.54 -66.87 -6.40
CA MET A 1 -3.33 -65.86 -7.45
C MET A 1 -3.72 -64.51 -6.85
N ASN A 2 -2.74 -63.69 -6.43
CA ASN A 2 -2.98 -62.36 -5.82
C ASN A 2 -2.76 -61.29 -6.89
N PRO A 3 -3.69 -60.39 -7.15
CA PRO A 3 -3.44 -59.21 -7.97
C PRO A 3 -2.73 -58.13 -7.14
N ARG A 4 -1.57 -57.70 -7.58
CA ARG A 4 -0.78 -56.60 -7.07
C ARG A 4 -1.46 -55.28 -7.39
N THR A 5 -1.92 -54.57 -6.37
CA THR A 5 -2.43 -53.21 -6.52
C THR A 5 -1.25 -52.25 -6.62
N ALA A 6 -1.06 -51.66 -7.79
CA ALA A 6 -0.08 -50.61 -8.00
C ALA A 6 -0.65 -49.27 -7.48
N ILE A 7 -0.03 -48.70 -6.44
CA ILE A 7 -0.31 -47.36 -5.93
C ILE A 7 0.55 -46.40 -6.75
N THR A 8 -0.07 -45.65 -7.66
CA THR A 8 0.55 -44.52 -8.34
C THR A 8 0.55 -43.30 -7.41
N LEU A 9 1.72 -42.93 -6.90
CA LEU A 9 1.94 -41.69 -6.15
C LEU A 9 2.05 -40.56 -7.16
N THR A 10 0.98 -39.77 -7.32
CA THR A 10 1.02 -38.51 -8.09
C THR A 10 1.58 -37.43 -7.19
N GLY A 11 2.87 -37.14 -7.35
CA GLY A 11 3.52 -36.02 -6.65
C GLY A 11 3.05 -34.69 -7.26
N ALA A 12 2.25 -33.96 -6.52
CA ALA A 12 1.97 -32.55 -6.84
C ALA A 12 3.18 -31.72 -6.44
N LEU A 13 3.98 -31.25 -7.42
CA LEU A 13 4.97 -30.22 -7.20
C LEU A 13 4.24 -28.91 -6.86
N GLY A 14 4.13 -28.62 -5.57
CA GLY A 14 3.72 -27.31 -5.09
C GLY A 14 4.83 -26.29 -5.38
N ILE A 15 4.63 -25.42 -6.38
CA ILE A 15 5.47 -24.25 -6.58
C ILE A 15 5.14 -23.29 -5.45
N SER A 16 5.97 -23.33 -4.38
CA SER A 16 5.95 -22.29 -3.35
C SER A 16 6.43 -20.99 -4.00
N PHE A 17 5.48 -20.09 -4.31
CA PHE A 17 5.81 -18.70 -4.55
C PHE A 17 6.34 -18.12 -3.23
N LEU A 18 7.66 -18.03 -3.13
CA LEU A 18 8.31 -17.24 -2.10
C LEU A 18 8.07 -15.78 -2.49
N ALA A 19 6.99 -15.20 -1.99
CA ALA A 19 6.81 -13.76 -2.03
C ALA A 19 7.99 -13.17 -1.23
N LEU A 20 8.88 -12.45 -1.91
CA LEU A 20 9.86 -11.59 -1.27
C LEU A 20 9.06 -10.52 -0.53
N ALA A 21 8.71 -10.79 0.71
CA ALA A 21 8.18 -9.80 1.61
C ALA A 21 9.31 -8.78 1.79
N VAL A 22 9.11 -7.56 1.30
CA VAL A 22 9.94 -6.43 1.68
C VAL A 22 9.80 -6.34 3.20
N ASP A 23 10.89 -6.57 3.92
CA ASP A 23 10.89 -6.57 5.38
C ASP A 23 10.85 -5.13 5.89
N ILE A 24 9.63 -4.56 5.87
CA ILE A 24 9.39 -3.21 6.36
C ILE A 24 9.33 -3.29 7.89
N ASP A 25 10.25 -2.59 8.53
CA ASP A 25 10.23 -2.44 10.00
C ASP A 25 9.02 -1.61 10.43
N ILE A 26 7.90 -2.29 10.65
CA ILE A 26 6.63 -1.67 11.04
C ILE A 26 6.70 -0.95 12.41
N SER A 27 7.71 -1.24 13.23
CA SER A 27 7.92 -0.55 14.52
C SER A 27 8.30 0.92 14.35
N LYS A 28 8.80 1.29 13.18
CA LYS A 28 9.16 2.67 12.81
C LYS A 28 8.00 3.46 12.21
N LEU A 29 6.88 2.82 11.95
CA LEU A 29 5.70 3.54 11.46
C LEU A 29 5.16 4.50 12.52
N PRO A 30 4.81 5.75 12.15
CA PRO A 30 4.09 6.64 13.06
C PRO A 30 2.81 5.96 13.57
N PRO A 31 2.42 6.17 14.83
CA PRO A 31 1.18 5.58 15.35
C PRO A 31 -0.04 6.06 14.55
N PRO A 32 -1.09 5.24 14.41
CA PRO A 32 -2.34 5.69 13.83
C PRO A 32 -2.94 6.84 14.65
N SER A 33 -3.57 7.81 13.97
CA SER A 33 -4.31 8.89 14.63
C SER A 33 -5.51 8.34 15.43
N ASP A 34 -5.85 9.00 16.53
CA ASP A 34 -7.04 8.68 17.36
C ASP A 34 -8.36 9.17 16.73
N LYS A 35 -8.30 9.94 15.64
CA LYS A 35 -9.49 10.43 14.94
C LYS A 35 -10.36 9.29 14.45
N LYS A 36 -11.68 9.44 14.59
CA LYS A 36 -12.72 8.51 14.15
C LYS A 36 -13.46 9.06 12.95
N ASP A 37 -14.22 8.17 12.29
CA ASP A 37 -15.08 8.51 11.15
C ASP A 37 -14.35 9.21 10.01
N LEU A 38 -13.10 8.77 9.76
CA LEU A 38 -12.26 9.28 8.69
C LEU A 38 -12.79 8.86 7.33
N THR A 39 -12.81 9.81 6.39
CA THR A 39 -13.20 9.56 5.01
C THR A 39 -12.12 10.03 4.06
N PHE A 40 -12.06 9.39 2.88
CA PHE A 40 -11.13 9.78 1.84
C PHE A 40 -11.30 11.26 1.45
N GLU A 41 -12.53 11.66 1.09
CA GLU A 41 -12.79 12.99 0.54
C GLU A 41 -12.46 14.12 1.53
N LYS A 42 -12.77 13.93 2.80
CA LYS A 42 -12.63 14.97 3.81
C LYS A 42 -11.24 15.04 4.42
N ASP A 43 -10.63 13.87 4.69
CA ASP A 43 -9.46 13.80 5.55
C ASP A 43 -8.18 13.43 4.78
N ILE A 44 -8.28 12.61 3.73
CA ILE A 44 -7.13 12.06 3.01
C ILE A 44 -6.87 12.78 1.70
N LYS A 45 -7.91 12.99 0.89
CA LYS A 45 -7.79 13.66 -0.41
C LYS A 45 -7.06 15.01 -0.32
N PRO A 46 -7.30 15.90 0.66
CA PRO A 46 -6.56 17.15 0.77
C PRO A 46 -5.03 16.98 0.96
N LEU A 47 -4.61 15.87 1.59
CA LEU A 47 -3.19 15.53 1.73
C LEU A 47 -2.62 15.04 0.39
N PHE A 48 -3.35 14.14 -0.28
CA PHE A 48 -2.93 13.57 -1.55
C PHE A 48 -2.91 14.60 -2.67
N ASP A 49 -3.85 15.53 -2.71
CA ASP A 49 -3.88 16.63 -3.69
C ASP A 49 -2.62 17.50 -3.62
N LYS A 50 -2.07 17.71 -2.43
CA LYS A 50 -0.86 18.52 -2.24
C LYS A 50 0.43 17.77 -2.54
N SER A 51 0.48 16.46 -2.26
CA SER A 51 1.74 15.71 -2.20
C SER A 51 1.86 14.62 -3.27
N CYS A 52 0.76 14.17 -3.87
CA CYS A 52 0.73 12.94 -4.66
C CYS A 52 0.12 13.10 -6.06
N VAL A 53 -0.99 13.84 -6.17
CA VAL A 53 -1.87 13.83 -7.35
C VAL A 53 -1.22 14.40 -8.59
N GLU A 54 -0.23 15.28 -8.47
CA GLU A 54 0.50 15.77 -9.65
C GLU A 54 1.15 14.63 -10.45
N CYS A 55 1.66 13.61 -9.77
CA CYS A 55 2.26 12.43 -10.40
C CYS A 55 1.31 11.23 -10.45
N HIS A 56 0.32 11.19 -9.56
CA HIS A 56 -0.64 10.09 -9.40
C HIS A 56 -2.09 10.56 -9.56
N GLY A 57 -2.32 11.47 -10.51
CA GLY A 57 -3.65 11.96 -10.88
C GLY A 57 -4.21 11.28 -12.11
N ALA A 58 -5.29 11.86 -12.68
CA ALA A 58 -6.01 11.26 -13.81
C ALA A 58 -5.20 11.23 -15.10
N GLU A 59 -4.32 12.24 -15.31
CA GLU A 59 -3.54 12.36 -16.55
C GLU A 59 -2.17 11.72 -16.41
N LYS A 60 -1.91 10.64 -17.17
CA LYS A 60 -0.63 9.92 -17.23
C LYS A 60 -0.06 9.53 -15.84
N PRO A 61 -0.84 8.86 -14.99
CA PRO A 61 -0.39 8.51 -13.65
C PRO A 61 0.84 7.60 -13.69
N LYS A 62 1.87 7.96 -12.93
CA LYS A 62 3.08 7.14 -12.77
C LYS A 62 2.70 5.77 -12.17
N GLY A 63 3.25 4.70 -12.73
CA GLY A 63 2.89 3.33 -12.33
C GLY A 63 1.42 2.98 -12.52
N LYS A 64 0.66 3.75 -13.33
CA LYS A 64 -0.81 3.63 -13.46
C LYS A 64 -1.55 3.75 -12.13
N LEU A 65 -0.89 4.22 -11.08
CA LEU A 65 -1.47 4.46 -9.76
C LEU A 65 -2.13 5.84 -9.73
N ARG A 66 -3.41 5.87 -9.38
CA ARG A 66 -4.15 7.12 -9.15
C ARG A 66 -4.52 7.23 -7.69
N LEU A 67 -4.34 8.43 -7.14
CA LEU A 67 -4.63 8.76 -5.73
C LEU A 67 -5.60 9.96 -5.62
N ASP A 68 -6.21 10.35 -6.73
CA ASP A 68 -7.14 11.49 -6.83
C ASP A 68 -8.60 11.12 -6.49
N THR A 69 -8.93 9.83 -6.49
CA THR A 69 -10.26 9.33 -6.09
C THR A 69 -10.13 8.09 -5.20
N LEU A 70 -11.11 7.86 -4.33
CA LEU A 70 -11.16 6.66 -3.48
C LEU A 70 -11.13 5.38 -4.31
N GLU A 71 -11.99 5.28 -5.34
CA GLU A 71 -12.07 4.09 -6.19
C GLU A 71 -10.73 3.77 -6.83
N ALA A 72 -10.07 4.76 -7.42
CA ALA A 72 -8.79 4.58 -8.08
C ALA A 72 -7.67 4.22 -7.09
N THR A 73 -7.67 4.82 -5.90
CA THR A 73 -6.74 4.51 -4.82
C THR A 73 -6.87 3.06 -4.37
N LEU A 74 -8.09 2.56 -4.20
CA LEU A 74 -8.36 1.17 -3.81
C LEU A 74 -8.05 0.16 -4.93
N LYS A 75 -8.16 0.58 -6.19
CA LYS A 75 -7.80 -0.24 -7.36
C LYS A 75 -6.31 -0.53 -7.39
N GLY A 76 -5.46 0.45 -7.05
CA GLY A 76 -4.01 0.35 -7.14
C GLY A 76 -3.44 0.66 -8.52
N GLY A 77 -2.18 0.31 -8.72
CA GLY A 77 -1.40 0.59 -9.93
C GLY A 77 -1.01 -0.67 -10.72
N VAL A 78 0.07 -0.54 -11.51
CA VAL A 78 0.58 -1.63 -12.38
C VAL A 78 1.04 -2.84 -11.57
N ASP A 79 1.58 -2.62 -10.37
CA ASP A 79 2.08 -3.68 -9.47
C ASP A 79 1.01 -4.21 -8.51
N GLY A 80 -0.23 -3.74 -8.65
CA GLY A 80 -1.36 -4.18 -7.83
C GLY A 80 -1.82 -3.14 -6.81
N LYS A 81 -2.49 -3.63 -5.77
CA LYS A 81 -3.02 -2.78 -4.69
C LYS A 81 -1.89 -2.25 -3.82
N VAL A 82 -1.96 -0.95 -3.50
CA VAL A 82 -0.98 -0.27 -2.64
C VAL A 82 -1.41 -0.18 -1.18
N LEU A 83 -2.67 -0.50 -0.89
CA LEU A 83 -3.21 -0.56 0.46
C LEU A 83 -4.22 -1.70 0.60
N GLU A 84 -4.37 -2.18 1.82
CA GLU A 84 -5.39 -3.16 2.20
C GLU A 84 -6.27 -2.54 3.29
N PRO A 85 -7.58 -2.34 3.05
CA PRO A 85 -8.49 -1.81 4.07
C PRO A 85 -8.43 -2.64 5.36
N GLY A 86 -8.30 -1.95 6.50
CA GLY A 86 -8.14 -2.59 7.81
C GLY A 86 -6.72 -2.97 8.20
N LYS A 87 -5.72 -2.79 7.32
CA LYS A 87 -4.34 -3.26 7.56
C LYS A 87 -3.30 -2.22 7.15
N SER A 88 -3.27 -1.08 7.83
CA SER A 88 -2.35 0.02 7.50
C SER A 88 -0.88 -0.38 7.60
N ALA A 89 -0.52 -1.21 8.57
CA ALA A 89 0.86 -1.66 8.75
C ALA A 89 1.40 -2.51 7.60
N ASN A 90 0.51 -3.17 6.84
CA ASN A 90 0.86 -4.00 5.69
C ASN A 90 0.64 -3.29 4.36
N SER A 91 0.28 -2.01 4.38
CA SER A 91 0.00 -1.23 3.18
C SER A 91 1.28 -0.60 2.63
N PHE A 92 1.63 -0.95 1.39
CA PHE A 92 2.81 -0.42 0.68
C PHE A 92 2.79 1.11 0.60
N LEU A 93 1.63 1.69 0.34
CA LEU A 93 1.43 3.14 0.39
C LEU A 93 1.93 3.76 1.70
N VAL A 94 1.62 3.13 2.85
CA VAL A 94 2.03 3.64 4.16
C VAL A 94 3.54 3.59 4.34
N ALA A 95 4.18 2.50 3.93
CA ALA A 95 5.63 2.38 3.98
C ALA A 95 6.32 3.48 3.16
N ASN A 96 5.85 3.69 1.93
CA ASN A 96 6.44 4.66 1.02
C ASN A 96 6.32 6.11 1.52
N ILE A 97 5.16 6.50 2.05
CA ILE A 97 4.96 7.85 2.60
C ILE A 97 5.61 8.04 3.98
N ALA A 98 5.94 6.95 4.68
CA ALA A 98 6.70 6.96 5.92
C ALA A 98 8.22 6.88 5.69
N PHE A 99 8.65 6.78 4.43
CA PHE A 99 10.07 6.65 4.06
C PHE A 99 10.72 5.40 4.68
N LEU A 100 10.00 4.29 4.63
CA LEU A 100 10.47 2.97 5.06
C LEU A 100 10.58 2.04 3.86
N GLY A 101 11.41 1.01 3.99
CA GLY A 101 11.69 0.08 2.89
C GLY A 101 12.70 0.64 1.89
N ASP A 102 12.54 0.31 0.61
CA ASP A 102 13.47 0.74 -0.44
C ASP A 102 13.33 2.25 -0.71
N GLU A 103 14.47 2.94 -0.82
CA GLU A 103 14.50 4.39 -1.08
C GLU A 103 13.89 4.76 -2.44
N ASP A 104 13.98 3.86 -3.42
CA ASP A 104 13.42 4.08 -4.75
C ASP A 104 11.87 4.12 -4.75
N ASP A 105 11.25 3.55 -3.72
CA ASP A 105 9.80 3.54 -3.52
C ASP A 105 9.28 4.69 -2.66
N TRP A 106 10.16 5.48 -2.05
CA TRP A 106 9.75 6.58 -1.16
C TRP A 106 8.98 7.67 -1.90
N MET A 107 7.89 8.13 -1.30
CA MET A 107 6.98 9.11 -1.90
C MET A 107 6.65 10.28 -0.97
N PRO A 108 6.75 11.53 -1.43
CA PRO A 108 7.35 11.94 -2.71
C PRO A 108 8.83 11.53 -2.80
N PRO A 109 9.40 11.37 -4.02
CA PRO A 109 10.81 11.01 -4.17
C PRO A 109 11.72 11.96 -3.38
N PRO A 110 12.81 11.48 -2.75
CA PRO A 110 13.65 12.31 -1.85
C PRO A 110 14.21 13.58 -2.49
N LYS A 111 14.45 13.55 -3.80
CA LYS A 111 14.98 14.70 -4.59
C LYS A 111 13.89 15.67 -5.03
N GLU A 112 12.62 15.30 -4.89
CA GLU A 112 11.50 16.18 -5.21
C GLU A 112 11.25 17.16 -4.08
N THR A 113 11.34 18.45 -4.39
CA THR A 113 11.20 19.53 -3.41
C THR A 113 9.93 20.38 -3.60
N LYS A 114 9.25 20.20 -4.74
CA LYS A 114 8.03 20.95 -5.08
C LYS A 114 6.82 20.47 -4.26
N TYR A 115 6.77 19.17 -3.96
CA TYR A 115 5.64 18.57 -3.26
C TYR A 115 6.05 18.18 -1.85
N PRO A 116 5.28 18.61 -0.82
CA PRO A 116 5.66 18.36 0.56
C PRO A 116 5.55 16.88 0.92
N LYS A 117 6.53 16.40 1.68
CA LYS A 117 6.44 15.10 2.35
C LYS A 117 5.33 15.16 3.42
N LEU A 118 4.65 14.06 3.64
CA LEU A 118 3.70 13.97 4.75
C LEU A 118 4.45 13.99 6.08
N THR A 119 3.90 14.72 7.05
CA THR A 119 4.42 14.67 8.43
C THR A 119 4.08 13.33 9.08
N PRO A 120 4.77 12.94 10.18
CA PRO A 120 4.41 11.73 10.93
C PRO A 120 2.93 11.69 11.35
N GLU A 121 2.35 12.84 11.74
CA GLU A 121 0.95 12.97 12.11
C GLU A 121 0.02 12.72 10.91
N GLN A 122 0.40 13.20 9.73
CA GLN A 122 -0.36 12.97 8.49
C GLN A 122 -0.26 11.51 8.03
N VAL A 123 0.91 10.89 8.17
CA VAL A 123 1.06 9.44 7.96
C VAL A 123 0.17 8.66 8.94
N GLY A 124 0.16 9.05 10.21
CA GLY A 124 -0.73 8.49 11.23
C GLY A 124 -2.22 8.64 10.87
N LEU A 125 -2.60 9.76 10.25
CA LEU A 125 -3.97 9.97 9.77
C LEU A 125 -4.33 9.02 8.62
N VAL A 126 -3.44 8.84 7.65
CA VAL A 126 -3.62 7.86 6.56
C VAL A 126 -3.74 6.44 7.12
N ARG A 127 -2.90 6.09 8.10
CA ARG A 127 -2.99 4.78 8.77
C ARG A 127 -4.36 4.58 9.43
N ALA A 128 -4.81 5.54 10.23
CA ALA A 128 -6.10 5.45 10.91
C ALA A 128 -7.27 5.33 9.92
N TRP A 129 -7.23 6.06 8.79
CA TRP A 129 -8.22 5.93 7.73
C TRP A 129 -8.23 4.51 7.13
N ILE A 130 -7.07 3.94 6.81
CA ILE A 130 -6.96 2.57 6.29
C ILE A 130 -7.49 1.57 7.31
N ASP A 131 -7.09 1.69 8.59
CA ASP A 131 -7.51 0.77 9.67
C ASP A 131 -9.03 0.84 9.94
N GLN A 132 -9.67 1.98 9.64
CA GLN A 132 -11.14 2.16 9.70
C GLN A 132 -11.87 1.67 8.44
N GLY A 133 -11.17 1.04 7.50
CA GLY A 133 -11.75 0.42 6.33
C GLY A 133 -11.61 1.20 5.03
N ALA A 134 -10.84 2.29 5.00
CA ALA A 134 -10.52 3.08 3.81
C ALA A 134 -11.78 3.52 3.02
N LYS A 135 -12.67 4.25 3.66
CA LYS A 135 -13.97 4.70 3.11
C LYS A 135 -13.92 6.13 2.59
#